data_2593a515b750cd54e5f86d2288698edc
#
_entry.id   2593a515b750cd54e5f86d2288698edc
#
_cell.length_a   1.000
_cell.length_b   1.000
_cell.length_c   1.000
_cell.angle_alpha   90.00
_cell.angle_beta   90.00
_cell.angle_gamma   90.00
#
_symmetry.space_group_name_H-M   'P 1'
#
loop_
_entity.id
_entity.type
_entity.pdbx_description
1 polymer ?
#
loop_
_entity_poly.entity_id
_entity_poly.type
_entity_poly.pdbx_seq_one_letter_code
_entity_poly.pdbx_strand_id
1 'polypeptide(L)'
;MENLLALPIGVVAAVTVAALWFLVTPLRDITPAMSLPAFLLLFAGLVVVHELIHALVHPMSGLSPHSILGFWASLGFYAHYDGEMSRDRLVAILLMPLLIISIVPLLVSAVTQVSSGWVAFVSACNALCASVDLLLAGPVLIQIPATAIVRFKSWRIFWRVHDTLAA
;
A
#
# COMPACT_ATOMS: atom_id res chain seq x y z
N MET A 1 9.62 -11.32 14.91
CA MET A 1 8.67 -12.33 14.39
C MET A 1 7.62 -11.71 13.45
N GLU A 2 7.30 -10.43 13.58
CA GLU A 2 6.25 -9.77 12.77
C GLU A 2 6.58 -9.72 11.27
N ASN A 3 7.84 -9.58 10.88
CA ASN A 3 8.25 -9.53 9.48
C ASN A 3 8.11 -10.87 8.73
N LEU A 4 8.00 -12.00 9.43
CA LEU A 4 7.84 -13.31 8.79
C LEU A 4 6.45 -13.50 8.16
N LEU A 5 5.44 -12.76 8.62
CA LEU A 5 4.08 -12.84 8.09
C LEU A 5 3.84 -11.88 6.91
N ALA A 6 4.67 -10.87 6.73
CA ALA A 6 4.50 -9.90 5.64
C ALA A 6 4.60 -10.58 4.27
N LEU A 7 5.62 -11.40 4.04
CA LEU A 7 5.79 -12.07 2.75
C LEU A 7 4.61 -13.00 2.39
N PRO A 8 4.13 -13.91 3.26
CA PRO A 8 2.93 -14.70 2.97
C PRO A 8 1.70 -13.85 2.65
N ILE A 9 1.45 -12.78 3.41
CA ILE A 9 0.32 -11.86 3.17
C ILE A 9 0.45 -11.20 1.79
N GLY A 10 1.64 -10.70 1.44
CA GLY A 10 1.90 -10.09 0.13
C GLY A 10 1.72 -11.09 -1.01
N VAL A 11 2.20 -12.32 -0.86
CA VAL A 11 2.01 -13.37 -1.87
C VAL A 11 0.53 -13.69 -2.05
N VAL A 12 -0.23 -13.83 -0.97
CA VAL A 12 -1.68 -14.06 -1.06
C VAL A 12 -2.38 -12.88 -1.74
N ALA A 13 -2.03 -11.64 -1.38
CA ALA A 13 -2.59 -10.45 -2.02
C ALA A 13 -2.26 -10.39 -3.52
N ALA A 14 -0.99 -10.63 -3.90
CA ALA A 14 -0.56 -10.64 -5.30
C ALA A 14 -1.26 -11.73 -6.12
N VAL A 15 -1.35 -12.95 -5.58
CA VAL A 15 -2.05 -14.06 -6.23
C VAL A 15 -3.55 -13.76 -6.38
N THR A 16 -4.16 -13.17 -5.35
CA THR A 16 -5.58 -12.77 -5.42
C THR A 16 -5.80 -11.72 -6.51
N VAL A 17 -4.99 -10.66 -6.54
CA VAL A 17 -5.08 -9.61 -7.58
C VAL A 17 -4.83 -10.20 -8.97
N ALA A 18 -3.82 -11.05 -9.13
CA ALA A 18 -3.55 -11.73 -10.40
C ALA A 18 -4.75 -12.60 -10.83
N ALA A 19 -5.32 -13.40 -9.93
CA ALA A 19 -6.49 -14.24 -10.22
C ALA A 19 -7.70 -13.39 -10.66
N LEU A 20 -7.95 -12.25 -10.01
CA LEU A 20 -9.01 -11.33 -10.40
C LEU A 20 -8.76 -10.74 -11.81
N TRP A 21 -7.52 -10.43 -12.14
CA TRP A 21 -7.16 -9.98 -13.49
C TRP A 21 -7.40 -11.07 -14.55
N PHE A 22 -7.18 -12.36 -14.25
CA PHE A 22 -7.50 -13.45 -15.17
C PHE A 22 -9.00 -13.56 -15.48
N LEU A 23 -9.87 -13.10 -14.58
CA LEU A 23 -11.32 -13.05 -14.81
C LEU A 23 -11.74 -11.90 -15.76
N VAL A 24 -10.93 -10.85 -15.82
CA VAL A 24 -11.23 -9.62 -16.58
C VAL A 24 -10.48 -9.57 -17.91
N THR A 25 -9.25 -10.09 -17.95
CA THR A 25 -8.34 -9.98 -19.10
C THR A 25 -8.12 -11.33 -19.76
N PRO A 26 -8.24 -11.45 -21.09
CA PRO A 26 -7.86 -12.65 -21.81
C PRO A 26 -6.41 -13.08 -21.51
N LEU A 27 -6.20 -14.38 -21.26
CA LEU A 27 -4.89 -14.94 -20.87
C LEU A 27 -3.74 -14.57 -21.82
N ARG A 28 -4.03 -14.46 -23.13
CA ARG A 28 -3.05 -14.11 -24.17
C ARG A 28 -2.41 -12.71 -23.98
N ASP A 29 -3.09 -11.83 -23.24
CA ASP A 29 -2.69 -10.43 -23.08
C ASP A 29 -1.98 -10.17 -21.73
N ILE A 30 -1.77 -11.20 -20.89
CA ILE A 30 -1.29 -11.05 -19.50
C ILE A 30 0.24 -11.17 -19.37
N THR A 31 0.94 -11.77 -20.34
CA THR A 31 2.37 -12.02 -20.19
C THR A 31 3.24 -11.03 -20.95
N PRO A 32 3.67 -9.93 -20.34
CA PRO A 32 4.66 -9.05 -20.95
C PRO A 32 6.01 -9.76 -21.01
N ALA A 33 6.54 -9.95 -22.23
CA ALA A 33 7.91 -10.36 -22.41
C ALA A 33 8.84 -9.24 -21.93
N MET A 34 9.64 -9.48 -20.90
CA MET A 34 10.49 -8.48 -20.26
C MET A 34 11.88 -9.02 -19.95
N SER A 35 12.92 -8.24 -20.26
CA SER A 35 14.27 -8.54 -19.80
C SER A 35 14.43 -8.27 -18.31
N LEU A 36 15.35 -8.94 -17.64
CA LEU A 36 15.61 -8.72 -16.22
C LEU A 36 15.93 -7.26 -15.88
N PRO A 37 16.78 -6.52 -16.63
CA PRO A 37 17.02 -5.10 -16.37
C PRO A 37 15.75 -4.25 -16.47
N ALA A 38 14.88 -4.50 -17.45
CA ALA A 38 13.61 -3.81 -17.59
C ALA A 38 12.66 -4.08 -16.41
N PHE A 39 12.61 -5.34 -15.95
CA PHE A 39 11.86 -5.72 -14.75
C PHE A 39 12.36 -4.97 -13.51
N LEU A 40 13.67 -4.95 -13.28
CA LEU A 40 14.26 -4.28 -12.12
C LEU A 40 13.98 -2.77 -12.14
N LEU A 41 14.06 -2.13 -13.30
CA LEU A 41 13.77 -0.71 -13.45
C LEU A 41 12.29 -0.41 -13.22
N LEU A 42 11.38 -1.21 -13.78
CA LEU A 42 9.94 -1.10 -13.56
C LEU A 42 9.60 -1.26 -12.08
N PHE A 43 10.17 -2.29 -11.43
CA PHE A 43 9.91 -2.57 -10.03
C PHE A 43 10.44 -1.46 -9.12
N ALA A 44 11.63 -0.93 -9.38
CA ALA A 44 12.16 0.23 -8.66
C ALA A 44 11.26 1.46 -8.81
N GLY A 45 10.80 1.75 -10.03
CA GLY A 45 9.84 2.83 -10.29
C GLY A 45 8.50 2.61 -9.57
N LEU A 46 8.01 1.38 -9.57
CA LEU A 46 6.78 1.01 -8.85
C LEU A 46 6.90 1.27 -7.34
N VAL A 47 8.02 0.88 -6.72
CA VAL A 47 8.27 1.13 -5.29
C VAL A 47 8.27 2.63 -5.00
N VAL A 48 8.93 3.44 -5.83
CA VAL A 48 8.92 4.91 -5.66
C VAL A 48 7.51 5.47 -5.75
N VAL A 49 6.72 5.06 -6.75
CA VAL A 49 5.32 5.52 -6.91
C VAL A 49 4.45 5.08 -5.73
N HIS A 50 4.63 3.84 -5.25
CA HIS A 50 3.96 3.31 -4.06
C HIS A 50 4.18 4.20 -2.84
N GLU A 51 5.44 4.52 -2.52
CA GLU A 51 5.80 5.37 -1.39
C GLU A 51 5.32 6.83 -1.55
N LEU A 52 5.35 7.35 -2.77
CA LEU A 52 4.80 8.69 -3.05
C LEU A 52 3.29 8.75 -2.81
N ILE A 53 2.54 7.68 -3.10
CA ILE A 53 1.11 7.61 -2.79
C ILE A 53 0.88 7.64 -1.28
N HIS A 54 1.67 6.91 -0.46
CA HIS A 54 1.61 7.04 0.99
C HIS A 54 1.80 8.49 1.42
N ALA A 55 2.86 9.14 0.90
CA ALA A 55 3.17 10.52 1.24
C ALA A 55 2.05 11.50 0.86
N LEU A 56 1.40 11.31 -0.29
CA LEU A 56 0.28 12.16 -0.72
C LEU A 56 -0.93 12.07 0.21
N VAL A 57 -1.09 10.95 0.92
CA VAL A 57 -2.18 10.77 1.90
C VAL A 57 -1.80 11.29 3.29
N HIS A 58 -0.53 11.59 3.55
CA HIS A 58 -0.11 12.25 4.78
C HIS A 58 -0.87 13.57 5.00
N PRO A 59 -1.00 14.04 6.25
CA PRO A 59 -1.52 15.38 6.51
C PRO A 59 -0.84 16.45 5.65
N MET A 60 -1.62 17.43 5.18
CA MET A 60 -1.19 18.46 4.23
C MET A 60 -0.65 17.89 2.90
N SER A 61 -1.15 16.74 2.45
CA SER A 61 -0.72 16.09 1.21
C SER A 61 0.80 15.87 1.11
N GLY A 62 1.40 15.46 2.23
CA GLY A 62 2.83 15.20 2.31
C GLY A 62 3.72 16.44 2.55
N LEU A 63 3.15 17.64 2.55
CA LEU A 63 3.90 18.89 2.78
C LEU A 63 4.08 19.25 4.25
N SER A 64 3.59 18.40 5.16
CA SER A 64 3.80 18.58 6.60
C SER A 64 5.29 18.42 6.96
N PRO A 65 5.84 19.18 7.91
CA PRO A 65 7.20 18.99 8.41
C PRO A 65 7.42 17.62 9.08
N HIS A 66 6.33 16.90 9.39
CA HIS A 66 6.37 15.54 9.93
C HIS A 66 6.37 14.45 8.83
N SER A 67 6.22 14.82 7.56
CA SER A 67 6.29 13.89 6.43
C SER A 67 7.73 13.66 6.05
N ILE A 68 8.18 12.42 6.12
CA ILE A 68 9.56 12.03 5.84
C ILE A 68 9.55 11.07 4.67
N LEU A 69 10.22 11.45 3.59
CA LEU A 69 10.56 10.55 2.49
C LEU A 69 12.03 10.21 2.60
N GLY A 70 12.36 8.95 2.52
CA GLY A 70 13.74 8.52 2.67
C GLY A 70 14.09 7.27 1.87
N PHE A 71 15.36 6.96 1.89
CA PHE A 71 15.90 5.74 1.33
C PHE A 71 16.78 5.05 2.37
N TRP A 72 16.52 3.78 2.60
CA TRP A 72 17.33 2.94 3.48
C TRP A 72 17.87 1.77 2.68
N ALA A 73 19.17 1.54 2.73
CA ALA A 73 19.85 0.55 1.90
C ALA A 73 19.32 -0.88 2.04
N SER A 74 18.72 -1.24 3.18
CA SER A 74 18.14 -2.57 3.44
C SER A 74 16.65 -2.67 3.21
N LEU A 75 15.93 -1.53 3.12
CA LEU A 75 14.46 -1.48 3.02
C LEU A 75 13.98 -0.81 1.72
N GLY A 76 14.87 -0.07 1.02
CA GLY A 76 14.51 0.71 -0.16
C GLY A 76 13.96 2.10 0.19
N PHE A 77 13.12 2.64 -0.70
CA PHE A 77 12.38 3.88 -0.45
C PHE A 77 11.31 3.65 0.61
N TYR A 78 11.03 4.69 1.39
CA TYR A 78 9.95 4.69 2.37
C TYR A 78 9.33 6.07 2.54
N ALA A 79 8.05 6.10 2.88
CA ALA A 79 7.33 7.27 3.34
C ALA A 79 6.91 7.06 4.80
N HIS A 80 7.21 8.00 5.67
CA HIS A 80 6.89 7.94 7.08
C HIS A 80 6.30 9.26 7.55
N TYR A 81 5.30 9.19 8.44
CA TYR A 81 4.73 10.36 9.10
C TYR A 81 4.98 10.29 10.61
N ASP A 82 5.86 11.17 11.12
CA ASP A 82 6.22 11.26 12.56
C ASP A 82 5.33 12.28 13.30
N GLY A 83 4.04 12.28 13.04
CA GLY A 83 3.07 13.15 13.72
C GLY A 83 1.90 12.36 14.27
N GLU A 84 1.03 13.06 14.99
CA GLU A 84 -0.26 12.50 15.39
C GLU A 84 -1.27 12.63 14.25
N MET A 85 -2.11 11.60 14.06
CA MET A 85 -3.18 11.57 13.08
C MET A 85 -4.36 10.73 13.58
N SER A 86 -5.53 10.82 12.94
CA SER A 86 -6.63 9.91 13.24
C SER A 86 -6.30 8.47 12.79
N ARG A 87 -6.88 7.48 13.48
CA ARG A 87 -6.79 6.07 13.06
C ARG A 87 -7.17 5.88 11.60
N ASP A 88 -8.26 6.49 11.17
CA ASP A 88 -8.77 6.33 9.80
C ASP A 88 -7.82 6.93 8.76
N ARG A 89 -7.11 8.02 9.10
CA ARG A 89 -6.05 8.55 8.26
C ARG A 89 -4.90 7.56 8.12
N LEU A 90 -4.47 6.93 9.21
CA LEU A 90 -3.42 5.90 9.15
C LEU A 90 -3.84 4.73 8.26
N VAL A 91 -5.08 4.24 8.42
CA VAL A 91 -5.63 3.16 7.56
C VAL A 91 -5.66 3.60 6.09
N ALA A 92 -6.08 4.84 5.81
CA ALA A 92 -6.06 5.37 4.45
C ALA A 92 -4.64 5.43 3.88
N ILE A 93 -3.64 5.88 4.66
CA ILE A 93 -2.23 5.87 4.25
C ILE A 93 -1.83 4.45 3.85
N LEU A 94 -2.05 3.45 4.72
CA LEU A 94 -1.63 2.07 4.50
C LEU A 94 -2.31 1.42 3.28
N LEU A 95 -3.59 1.71 3.01
CA LEU A 95 -4.33 1.02 1.96
C LEU A 95 -4.30 1.73 0.60
N MET A 96 -3.97 3.03 0.56
CA MET A 96 -4.10 3.83 -0.66
C MET A 96 -3.26 3.32 -1.84
N PRO A 97 -1.99 2.90 -1.69
CA PRO A 97 -1.23 2.35 -2.82
C PRO A 97 -1.87 1.10 -3.41
N LEU A 98 -2.38 0.18 -2.56
CA LEU A 98 -3.09 -1.00 -3.03
C LEU A 98 -4.36 -0.61 -3.80
N LEU A 99 -5.12 0.34 -3.29
CA LEU A 99 -6.34 0.82 -3.94
C LEU A 99 -6.03 1.47 -5.30
N ILE A 100 -5.11 2.42 -5.36
CA ILE A 100 -4.85 3.22 -6.57
C ILE A 100 -4.15 2.39 -7.64
N ILE A 101 -3.13 1.60 -7.29
CA ILE A 101 -2.31 0.91 -8.30
C ILE A 101 -2.88 -0.47 -8.65
N SER A 102 -3.61 -1.12 -7.74
CA SER A 102 -4.09 -2.49 -7.97
C SER A 102 -5.60 -2.57 -8.18
N ILE A 103 -6.39 -2.01 -7.27
CA ILE A 103 -7.84 -2.21 -7.30
C ILE A 103 -8.54 -1.30 -8.31
N VAL A 104 -8.21 -0.02 -8.34
CA VAL A 104 -8.84 0.93 -9.28
C VAL A 104 -8.62 0.52 -10.74
N PRO A 105 -7.40 0.20 -11.21
CA PRO A 105 -7.21 -0.26 -12.59
C PRO A 105 -7.97 -1.55 -12.91
N LEU A 106 -8.05 -2.49 -11.97
CA LEU A 106 -8.83 -3.71 -12.14
C LEU A 106 -10.32 -3.40 -12.33
N LEU A 107 -10.90 -2.53 -11.50
CA LEU A 107 -12.29 -2.13 -11.60
C LEU A 107 -12.58 -1.37 -12.91
N VAL A 108 -11.68 -0.46 -13.30
CA VAL A 108 -11.79 0.26 -14.58
C VAL A 108 -11.78 -0.73 -15.74
N SER A 109 -10.86 -1.68 -15.73
CA SER A 109 -10.77 -2.72 -16.77
C SER A 109 -12.03 -3.59 -16.81
N ALA A 110 -12.56 -3.95 -15.65
CA ALA A 110 -13.81 -4.73 -15.55
C ALA A 110 -15.02 -4.01 -16.16
N VAL A 111 -15.11 -2.70 -15.95
CA VAL A 111 -16.23 -1.89 -16.45
C VAL A 111 -16.07 -1.55 -17.94
N THR A 112 -14.88 -1.13 -18.34
CA THR A 112 -14.64 -0.67 -19.73
C THR A 112 -14.36 -1.81 -20.70
N GLN A 113 -14.08 -3.01 -20.21
CA GLN A 113 -13.62 -4.15 -20.99
C GLN A 113 -12.30 -3.89 -21.75
N VAL A 114 -11.58 -2.82 -21.37
CA VAL A 114 -10.24 -2.51 -21.87
C VAL A 114 -9.23 -3.01 -20.85
N SER A 115 -8.36 -3.91 -21.29
CA SER A 115 -7.36 -4.53 -20.42
C SER A 115 -5.96 -4.43 -21.00
N SER A 116 -4.96 -4.49 -20.12
CA SER A 116 -3.55 -4.50 -20.49
C SER A 116 -2.80 -5.46 -19.58
N GLY A 117 -2.06 -6.40 -20.15
CA GLY A 117 -1.21 -7.31 -19.39
C GLY A 117 -0.15 -6.59 -18.56
N TRP A 118 0.33 -5.44 -19.00
CA TRP A 118 1.25 -4.59 -18.22
C TRP A 118 0.60 -4.02 -16.97
N VAL A 119 -0.63 -3.52 -17.08
CA VAL A 119 -1.38 -2.99 -15.92
C VAL A 119 -1.69 -4.11 -14.94
N ALA A 120 -2.11 -5.27 -15.43
CA ALA A 120 -2.35 -6.46 -14.60
C ALA A 120 -1.09 -6.89 -13.84
N PHE A 121 0.05 -6.94 -14.53
CA PHE A 121 1.33 -7.29 -13.94
C PHE A 121 1.78 -6.29 -12.86
N VAL A 122 1.73 -4.98 -13.16
CA VAL A 122 2.08 -3.92 -12.20
C VAL A 122 1.15 -3.96 -10.98
N SER A 123 -0.17 -4.19 -11.19
CA SER A 123 -1.14 -4.34 -10.11
C SER A 123 -0.79 -5.50 -9.17
N ALA A 124 -0.42 -6.66 -9.72
CA ALA A 124 -0.01 -7.81 -8.90
C ALA A 124 1.31 -7.57 -8.17
N CYS A 125 2.30 -6.96 -8.81
CA CYS A 125 3.56 -6.58 -8.17
C CYS A 125 3.32 -5.57 -7.03
N ASN A 126 2.44 -4.59 -7.24
CA ASN A 126 2.09 -3.63 -6.20
C ASN A 126 1.38 -4.29 -5.01
N ALA A 127 0.49 -5.24 -5.25
CA ALA A 127 -0.16 -6.00 -4.18
C ALA A 127 0.86 -6.79 -3.33
N LEU A 128 1.95 -7.27 -3.94
CA LEU A 128 3.08 -7.85 -3.21
C LEU A 128 3.81 -6.79 -2.36
N CYS A 129 4.07 -5.59 -2.90
CA CYS A 129 4.69 -4.48 -2.17
C CYS A 129 3.87 -4.06 -0.95
N ALA A 130 2.53 -4.06 -1.07
CA ALA A 130 1.60 -3.70 0.00
C ALA A 130 1.53 -4.72 1.16
N SER A 131 2.44 -5.68 1.22
CA SER A 131 2.45 -6.76 2.24
C SER A 131 2.53 -6.24 3.67
N VAL A 132 3.42 -5.28 3.93
CA VAL A 132 3.60 -4.67 5.26
C VAL A 132 2.41 -3.78 5.60
N ASP A 133 1.88 -3.06 4.63
CA ASP A 133 0.71 -2.19 4.82
C ASP A 133 -0.52 -2.99 5.23
N LEU A 134 -0.77 -4.12 4.57
CA LEU A 134 -1.86 -5.03 4.90
C LEU A 134 -1.67 -5.66 6.27
N LEU A 135 -0.42 -6.07 6.59
CA LEU A 135 -0.08 -6.62 7.91
C LEU A 135 -0.33 -5.62 9.03
N LEU A 136 -0.10 -4.32 8.79
CA LEU A 136 -0.34 -3.26 9.76
C LEU A 136 -1.81 -2.81 9.79
N ALA A 137 -2.46 -2.69 8.65
CA ALA A 137 -3.84 -2.21 8.55
C ALA A 137 -4.84 -3.12 9.29
N GLY A 138 -4.67 -4.45 9.23
CA GLY A 138 -5.54 -5.40 9.91
C GLY A 138 -5.63 -5.17 11.43
N PRO A 139 -4.52 -5.26 12.17
CA PRO A 139 -4.50 -4.97 13.60
C PRO A 139 -4.99 -3.56 13.97
N VAL A 140 -4.64 -2.55 13.16
CA VAL A 140 -5.10 -1.17 13.39
C VAL A 140 -6.62 -1.10 13.33
N LEU A 141 -7.25 -1.75 12.36
CA LEU A 141 -8.71 -1.77 12.22
C LEU A 141 -9.41 -2.54 13.33
N ILE A 142 -8.80 -3.62 13.82
CA ILE A 142 -9.43 -4.53 14.80
C ILE A 142 -9.20 -4.03 16.23
N GLN A 143 -8.01 -3.48 16.55
CA GLN A 143 -7.59 -3.24 17.93
C GLN A 143 -7.68 -1.78 18.34
N ILE A 144 -7.66 -0.82 17.40
CA ILE A 144 -7.64 0.61 17.70
C ILE A 144 -9.04 1.21 17.48
N PRO A 145 -9.62 1.90 18.47
CA PRO A 145 -10.93 2.56 18.30
C PRO A 145 -10.93 3.61 17.19
N ALA A 146 -12.06 3.77 16.50
CA ALA A 146 -12.21 4.73 15.39
C ALA A 146 -11.92 6.20 15.82
N THR A 147 -12.22 6.52 17.06
CA THR A 147 -12.00 7.87 17.63
C THR A 147 -10.57 8.11 18.12
N ALA A 148 -9.70 7.10 18.00
CA ALA A 148 -8.33 7.21 18.50
C ALA A 148 -7.47 8.13 17.64
N ILE A 149 -6.60 8.87 18.31
CA ILE A 149 -5.44 9.53 17.73
C ILE A 149 -4.27 8.57 17.81
N VAL A 150 -3.60 8.36 16.70
CA VAL A 150 -2.47 7.44 16.57
C VAL A 150 -1.19 8.20 16.24
N ARG A 151 -0.06 7.67 16.68
CA ARG A 151 1.27 8.08 16.27
C ARG A 151 2.09 6.84 15.93
N PHE A 152 2.63 6.81 14.72
CA PHE A 152 3.52 5.75 14.27
C PHE A 152 4.96 6.16 14.54
N LYS A 153 5.66 5.47 15.42
CA LYS A 153 7.05 5.75 15.76
C LYS A 153 7.89 4.49 15.66
N SER A 154 8.88 4.51 14.79
CA SER A 154 9.68 3.33 14.43
C SER A 154 8.75 2.21 13.92
N TRP A 155 8.70 1.06 14.55
CA TRP A 155 7.82 -0.07 14.18
C TRP A 155 6.65 -0.26 15.17
N ARG A 156 6.29 0.80 15.94
CA ARG A 156 5.24 0.74 16.96
C ARG A 156 4.18 1.79 16.69
N ILE A 157 2.93 1.40 16.87
CA ILE A 157 1.79 2.32 16.80
C ILE A 157 1.36 2.60 18.24
N PHE A 158 1.45 3.84 18.64
CA PHE A 158 0.92 4.35 19.90
C PHE A 158 -0.44 4.99 19.61
N TRP A 159 -1.39 4.82 20.52
CA TRP A 159 -2.70 5.43 20.37
C TRP A 159 -3.27 5.88 21.69
N ARG A 160 -4.17 6.88 21.63
CA ARG A 160 -4.95 7.37 22.75
C ARG A 160 -6.35 7.73 22.27
N VAL A 161 -7.34 7.60 23.16
CA VAL A 161 -8.69 8.14 22.97
C VAL A 161 -8.79 9.41 23.80
N HIS A 162 -9.40 10.46 23.28
CA HIS A 162 -9.78 11.60 24.12
C HIS A 162 -10.89 11.15 25.05
N ASP A 163 -10.66 11.19 26.35
CA ASP A 163 -11.73 11.05 27.34
C ASP A 163 -12.67 12.26 27.21
N THR A 164 -13.82 12.04 26.61
CA THR A 164 -14.91 13.03 26.51
C THR A 164 -15.68 13.13 27.84
N LEU A 165 -15.11 12.68 28.96
CA LEU A 165 -15.75 12.66 30.26
C LEU A 165 -15.15 13.73 31.21
N ALA A 166 -15.10 14.99 30.77
CA ALA A 166 -14.85 16.12 31.67
C ALA A 166 -15.58 17.35 31.13
N ALA A 167 -16.91 17.34 31.20
CA ALA A 167 -17.75 18.51 31.10
C ALA A 167 -18.96 18.33 32.05
#